data_c47c0f0d53263fd76a8188c75be38ece
#
_entry.id   c47c0f0d53263fd76a8188c75be38ece
#
_cell.length_a   1.000
_cell.length_b   1.000
_cell.length_c   1.000
_cell.angle_alpha   90.00
_cell.angle_beta   90.00
_cell.angle_gamma   90.00
#
_symmetry.space_group_name_H-M   'P 1'
#
loop_
_entity.id
_entity.type
_entity.pdbx_description
1 polymer ?
#
loop_
_entity_poly.entity_id
_entity_poly.type
_entity_poly.pdbx_seq_one_letter_code
_entity_poly.pdbx_strand_id
1 'polypeptide(L)'
;MSNTEIVVVGAGVAGLSAALAVAGTGHDVTLVTKAELVESNTYHAQGGIAAAIFSDDDPKLHAADTMAAGHGLCDPKAVDILTREGAERVREFAAAGVHFDRDAHGHMLRGLEAAHSRARVVHAGGDATGKVFELDVSAMVRKNPRIHIIENAFLKDLIVRGGHIAGVHLLIDGQDKDLAADR
;
A
#
# COMPACT_ATOMS: atom_id res chain seq x y z
N MET A 1 18.66 22.77 -3.02
CA MET A 1 17.41 21.98 -3.08
C MET A 1 17.81 20.65 -3.65
N SER A 2 17.62 19.54 -2.91
CA SER A 2 17.89 18.21 -3.45
C SER A 2 16.98 18.02 -4.67
N ASN A 3 17.57 17.67 -5.78
CA ASN A 3 16.82 17.32 -6.99
C ASN A 3 16.06 16.03 -6.66
N THR A 4 14.77 16.11 -6.40
CA THR A 4 13.96 14.94 -6.13
C THR A 4 13.61 14.33 -7.47
N GLU A 5 14.19 13.19 -7.79
CA GLU A 5 13.97 12.52 -9.07
C GLU A 5 12.56 11.92 -9.14
N ILE A 6 11.99 11.51 -7.99
CA ILE A 6 10.71 10.78 -7.94
C ILE A 6 9.80 11.38 -6.88
N VAL A 7 8.56 11.70 -7.29
CA VAL A 7 7.50 12.16 -6.39
C VAL A 7 6.39 11.11 -6.34
N VAL A 8 6.06 10.65 -5.13
CA VAL A 8 4.92 9.79 -4.85
C VAL A 8 3.83 10.62 -4.18
N VAL A 9 2.61 10.59 -4.70
CA VAL A 9 1.48 11.35 -4.16
C VAL A 9 0.46 10.40 -3.55
N GLY A 10 0.20 10.58 -2.26
CA GLY A 10 -0.72 9.78 -1.45
C GLY A 10 0.00 8.85 -0.48
N ALA A 11 -0.50 8.81 0.76
CA ALA A 11 0.11 8.09 1.88
C ALA A 11 -0.69 6.85 2.31
N GLY A 12 -1.65 6.36 1.53
CA GLY A 12 -2.22 5.03 1.76
C GLY A 12 -1.20 3.93 1.43
N VAL A 13 -1.54 2.68 1.71
CA VAL A 13 -0.65 1.52 1.54
C VAL A 13 0.06 1.47 0.19
N ALA A 14 -0.61 1.86 -0.90
CA ALA A 14 -0.02 1.87 -2.23
C ALA A 14 1.13 2.89 -2.35
N GLY A 15 0.91 4.13 -1.87
CA GLY A 15 1.92 5.19 -1.91
C GLY A 15 3.09 4.89 -0.97
N LEU A 16 2.82 4.43 0.26
CA LEU A 16 3.85 4.01 1.21
C LEU A 16 4.71 2.88 0.63
N SER A 17 4.08 1.87 0.01
CA SER A 17 4.77 0.76 -0.62
C SER A 17 5.62 1.21 -1.81
N ALA A 18 5.09 2.09 -2.65
CA ALA A 18 5.83 2.66 -3.78
C ALA A 18 7.07 3.43 -3.31
N ALA A 19 6.91 4.29 -2.29
CA ALA A 19 8.02 5.06 -1.74
C ALA A 19 9.12 4.15 -1.16
N LEU A 20 8.74 3.10 -0.40
CA LEU A 20 9.69 2.13 0.13
C LEU A 20 10.40 1.34 -0.99
N ALA A 21 9.66 0.91 -2.00
CA ALA A 21 10.23 0.17 -3.14
C ALA A 21 11.26 1.01 -3.90
N VAL A 22 10.92 2.27 -4.21
CA VAL A 22 11.86 3.20 -4.89
C VAL A 22 13.09 3.48 -4.02
N ALA A 23 12.89 3.79 -2.74
CA ALA A 23 14.00 4.02 -1.82
C ALA A 23 14.92 2.78 -1.70
N GLY A 24 14.35 1.57 -1.76
CA GLY A 24 15.07 0.30 -1.78
C GLY A 24 15.98 0.12 -2.99
N THR A 25 15.73 0.81 -4.11
CA THR A 25 16.62 0.84 -5.29
C THR A 25 17.76 1.87 -5.17
N GLY A 26 17.81 2.62 -4.07
CA GLY A 26 18.85 3.62 -3.82
C GLY A 26 18.51 5.04 -4.28
N HIS A 27 17.29 5.28 -4.78
CA HIS A 27 16.82 6.61 -5.17
C HIS A 27 16.19 7.37 -3.99
N ASP A 28 16.30 8.69 -4.04
CA ASP A 28 15.58 9.56 -3.12
C ASP A 28 14.15 9.78 -3.63
N VAL A 29 13.20 9.83 -2.69
CA VAL A 29 11.77 9.96 -2.98
C VAL A 29 11.19 11.09 -2.16
N THR A 30 10.34 11.91 -2.76
CA THR A 30 9.44 12.80 -2.01
C THR A 30 8.04 12.20 -1.98
N LEU A 31 7.57 11.87 -0.79
CA LEU A 31 6.20 11.41 -0.53
C LEU A 31 5.34 12.59 -0.11
N VAL A 32 4.33 12.92 -0.91
CA VAL A 32 3.42 14.03 -0.68
C VAL A 32 2.07 13.51 -0.21
N THR A 33 1.54 14.06 0.88
CA THR A 33 0.20 13.71 1.36
C THR A 33 -0.61 14.93 1.76
N LYS A 34 -1.93 14.91 1.50
CA LYS A 34 -2.84 16.02 1.76
C LYS A 34 -3.11 16.31 3.24
N ALA A 35 -2.85 15.32 4.10
CA ALA A 35 -3.02 15.40 5.54
C ALA A 35 -1.76 14.86 6.23
N GLU A 36 -1.83 14.49 7.51
CA GLU A 36 -0.76 13.75 8.17
C GLU A 36 -0.53 12.39 7.53
N LEU A 37 0.68 11.85 7.63
CA LEU A 37 1.10 10.62 6.96
C LEU A 37 0.16 9.44 7.21
N VAL A 38 -0.32 9.30 8.43
CA VAL A 38 -1.19 8.21 8.85
C VAL A 38 -2.67 8.43 8.51
N GLU A 39 -3.06 9.62 8.07
CA GLU A 39 -4.44 9.95 7.75
C GLU A 39 -4.78 9.49 6.33
N SER A 40 -5.19 8.24 6.21
CA SER A 40 -5.46 7.59 4.92
C SER A 40 -6.70 6.69 4.98
N ASN A 41 -7.22 6.30 3.82
CA ASN A 41 -8.27 5.29 3.74
C ASN A 41 -7.79 3.92 4.25
N THR A 42 -6.49 3.64 4.15
CA THR A 42 -5.90 2.42 4.73
C THR A 42 -6.08 2.39 6.23
N TYR A 43 -5.81 3.51 6.92
CA TYR A 43 -5.99 3.62 8.38
C TYR A 43 -7.41 3.27 8.83
N HIS A 44 -8.42 3.64 8.06
CA HIS A 44 -9.83 3.42 8.37
C HIS A 44 -10.37 2.09 7.84
N ALA A 45 -9.57 1.31 7.12
CA ALA A 45 -9.98 0.01 6.60
C ALA A 45 -10.12 -1.02 7.74
N GLN A 46 -11.27 -1.67 7.80
CA GLN A 46 -11.61 -2.73 8.75
C GLN A 46 -11.49 -4.11 8.09
N GLY A 47 -11.73 -5.15 8.89
CA GLY A 47 -11.64 -6.54 8.42
C GLY A 47 -10.20 -6.99 8.24
N GLY A 48 -9.96 -7.83 7.24
CA GLY A 48 -8.66 -8.46 7.02
C GLY A 48 -8.17 -8.35 5.57
N ILE A 49 -7.04 -9.00 5.31
CA ILE A 49 -6.44 -9.10 3.99
C ILE A 49 -6.51 -10.56 3.53
N ALA A 50 -7.21 -10.83 2.43
CA ALA A 50 -7.25 -12.14 1.82
C ALA A 50 -5.95 -12.44 1.06
N ALA A 51 -5.25 -13.51 1.46
CA ALA A 51 -4.00 -13.92 0.82
C ALA A 51 -3.77 -15.44 0.94
N ALA A 52 -3.54 -16.10 -0.19
CA ALA A 52 -3.25 -17.54 -0.24
C ALA A 52 -1.79 -17.81 0.19
N ILE A 53 -1.50 -17.64 1.48
CA ILE A 53 -0.14 -17.78 2.04
C ILE A 53 0.08 -19.08 2.82
N PHE A 54 -0.96 -19.84 3.06
CA PHE A 54 -0.94 -21.07 3.84
C PHE A 54 -0.76 -22.31 2.96
N SER A 55 -0.22 -23.39 3.52
CA SER A 55 0.13 -24.62 2.77
C SER A 55 -1.06 -25.40 2.22
N ASP A 56 -2.26 -25.17 2.73
CA ASP A 56 -3.51 -25.79 2.31
C ASP A 56 -4.34 -24.89 1.36
N ASP A 57 -3.74 -23.80 0.87
CA ASP A 57 -4.37 -22.84 -0.04
C ASP A 57 -3.46 -22.57 -1.27
N ASP A 58 -4.06 -22.06 -2.35
CA ASP A 58 -3.38 -21.77 -3.61
C ASP A 58 -3.94 -20.47 -4.21
N PRO A 59 -3.09 -19.58 -4.76
CA PRO A 59 -3.55 -18.37 -5.47
C PRO A 59 -4.60 -18.64 -6.56
N LYS A 60 -4.57 -19.82 -7.20
CA LYS A 60 -5.59 -20.20 -8.19
C LYS A 60 -6.97 -20.45 -7.56
N LEU A 61 -7.03 -21.01 -6.35
CA LEU A 61 -8.27 -21.15 -5.60
C LEU A 61 -8.80 -19.76 -5.20
N HIS A 62 -7.92 -18.87 -4.75
CA HIS A 62 -8.29 -17.49 -4.45
C HIS A 62 -8.80 -16.76 -5.70
N ALA A 63 -8.15 -16.94 -6.85
CA ALA A 63 -8.60 -16.36 -8.12
C ALA A 63 -9.98 -16.89 -8.52
N ALA A 64 -10.23 -18.20 -8.39
CA ALA A 64 -11.52 -18.80 -8.70
C ALA A 64 -12.64 -18.24 -7.81
N ASP A 65 -12.41 -18.13 -6.51
CA ASP A 65 -13.37 -17.53 -5.56
C ASP A 65 -13.65 -16.06 -5.92
N THR A 66 -12.62 -15.28 -6.26
CA THR A 66 -12.74 -13.88 -6.66
C THR A 66 -13.55 -13.72 -7.96
N MET A 67 -13.28 -14.55 -8.96
CA MET A 67 -14.03 -14.54 -10.22
C MET A 67 -15.50 -14.92 -10.02
N ALA A 68 -15.77 -15.91 -9.17
CA ALA A 68 -17.13 -16.31 -8.84
C ALA A 68 -17.90 -15.18 -8.12
N ALA A 69 -17.28 -14.56 -7.10
CA ALA A 69 -17.89 -13.45 -6.36
C ALA A 69 -18.13 -12.21 -7.22
N GLY A 70 -17.28 -11.98 -8.22
CA GLY A 70 -17.36 -10.83 -9.11
C GLY A 70 -18.46 -10.90 -10.19
N HIS A 71 -19.16 -12.02 -10.33
CA HIS A 71 -20.32 -12.19 -11.24
C HIS A 71 -20.08 -11.63 -12.67
N GLY A 72 -18.89 -11.83 -13.22
CA GLY A 72 -18.55 -11.41 -14.58
C GLY A 72 -18.01 -9.97 -14.70
N LEU A 73 -17.86 -9.23 -13.60
CA LEU A 73 -17.28 -7.88 -13.60
C LEU A 73 -15.74 -7.87 -13.47
N CYS A 74 -15.13 -9.00 -13.11
CA CYS A 74 -13.70 -9.08 -12.92
C CYS A 74 -12.91 -9.14 -14.25
N ASP A 75 -11.78 -8.45 -14.31
CA ASP A 75 -10.75 -8.72 -15.30
C ASP A 75 -9.91 -9.94 -14.84
N PRO A 76 -9.91 -11.05 -15.60
CA PRO A 76 -9.19 -12.26 -15.20
C PRO A 76 -7.67 -12.07 -15.04
N LYS A 77 -7.06 -11.17 -15.84
CA LYS A 77 -5.63 -10.87 -15.73
C LYS A 77 -5.31 -10.10 -14.46
N ALA A 78 -6.14 -9.12 -14.11
CA ALA A 78 -5.99 -8.37 -12.87
C ALA A 78 -6.17 -9.28 -11.65
N VAL A 79 -7.15 -10.20 -11.67
CA VAL A 79 -7.36 -11.18 -10.60
C VAL A 79 -6.18 -12.13 -10.45
N ASP A 80 -5.61 -12.65 -11.54
CA ASP A 80 -4.43 -13.52 -11.49
C ASP A 80 -3.24 -12.80 -10.85
N ILE A 81 -2.94 -11.58 -11.29
CA ILE A 81 -1.87 -10.76 -10.71
C ILE A 81 -2.11 -10.52 -9.22
N LEU A 82 -3.31 -10.06 -8.86
CA LEU A 82 -3.67 -9.73 -7.48
C LEU A 82 -3.50 -10.93 -6.55
N THR A 83 -4.03 -12.10 -6.93
CA THR A 83 -4.04 -13.27 -6.05
C THR A 83 -2.66 -13.92 -5.91
N ARG A 84 -1.87 -13.93 -6.98
CA ARG A 84 -0.52 -14.46 -6.99
C ARG A 84 0.47 -13.52 -6.30
N GLU A 85 0.53 -12.28 -6.73
CA GLU A 85 1.49 -11.30 -6.18
C GLU A 85 1.08 -10.81 -4.79
N GLY A 86 -0.22 -10.67 -4.52
CA GLY A 86 -0.73 -10.29 -3.21
C GLY A 86 -0.30 -11.23 -2.10
N ALA A 87 -0.26 -12.54 -2.38
CA ALA A 87 0.26 -13.52 -1.42
C ALA A 87 1.74 -13.28 -1.09
N GLU A 88 2.56 -12.92 -2.09
CA GLU A 88 3.97 -12.58 -1.88
C GLU A 88 4.12 -11.30 -1.07
N ARG A 89 3.37 -10.25 -1.42
CA ARG A 89 3.40 -8.96 -0.70
C ARG A 89 3.02 -9.10 0.77
N VAL A 90 2.00 -9.89 1.10
CA VAL A 90 1.61 -10.13 2.51
C VAL A 90 2.75 -10.80 3.29
N ARG A 91 3.45 -11.79 2.68
CA ARG A 91 4.62 -12.40 3.31
C ARG A 91 5.77 -11.42 3.52
N GLU A 92 6.02 -10.55 2.54
CA GLU A 92 7.05 -9.51 2.64
C GLU A 92 6.76 -8.50 3.73
N PHE A 93 5.53 -8.01 3.85
CA PHE A 93 5.12 -7.11 4.92
C PHE A 93 5.23 -7.77 6.30
N ALA A 94 4.83 -9.04 6.42
CA ALA A 94 5.00 -9.79 7.66
C ALA A 94 6.49 -9.94 8.03
N ALA A 95 7.35 -10.20 7.05
CA ALA A 95 8.81 -10.30 7.25
C ALA A 95 9.45 -8.94 7.56
N ALA A 96 8.91 -7.85 7.00
CA ALA A 96 9.36 -6.48 7.28
C ALA A 96 8.92 -5.96 8.66
N GLY A 97 8.02 -6.65 9.35
CA GLY A 97 7.61 -6.31 10.71
C GLY A 97 6.19 -5.77 10.86
N VAL A 98 5.32 -5.93 9.87
CA VAL A 98 3.88 -5.65 10.07
C VAL A 98 3.30 -6.68 11.04
N HIS A 99 2.61 -6.19 12.06
CA HIS A 99 2.11 -6.98 13.18
C HIS A 99 0.77 -7.66 12.89
N PHE A 100 0.80 -8.72 12.08
CA PHE A 100 -0.37 -9.59 11.91
C PHE A 100 -0.65 -10.40 13.18
N ASP A 101 -1.92 -10.68 13.44
CA ASP A 101 -2.37 -11.49 14.57
C ASP A 101 -1.83 -12.93 14.48
N ARG A 102 -1.35 -13.45 15.61
CA ARG A 102 -0.73 -14.77 15.70
C ARG A 102 -1.27 -15.58 16.88
N ASP A 103 -1.22 -16.89 16.76
CA ASP A 103 -1.51 -17.80 17.86
C ASP A 103 -0.35 -17.86 18.89
N ALA A 104 -0.55 -18.63 19.97
CA ALA A 104 0.45 -18.81 21.00
C ALA A 104 1.76 -19.49 20.52
N HIS A 105 1.73 -20.10 19.33
CA HIS A 105 2.89 -20.75 18.70
C HIS A 105 3.56 -19.85 17.65
N GLY A 106 3.05 -18.64 17.44
CA GLY A 106 3.59 -17.66 16.50
C GLY A 106 3.09 -17.85 15.06
N HIS A 107 2.15 -18.76 14.80
CA HIS A 107 1.54 -18.89 13.48
C HIS A 107 0.53 -17.76 13.25
N MET A 108 0.52 -17.23 12.03
CA MET A 108 -0.42 -16.19 11.63
C MET A 108 -1.86 -16.73 11.70
N LEU A 109 -2.73 -16.00 12.38
CA LEU A 109 -4.16 -16.34 12.43
C LEU A 109 -4.82 -16.06 11.09
N ARG A 110 -5.87 -16.85 10.78
CA ARG A 110 -6.65 -16.70 9.55
C ARG A 110 -8.13 -16.97 9.77
N GLY A 111 -8.96 -16.24 9.07
CA GLY A 111 -10.41 -16.40 9.04
C GLY A 111 -10.91 -16.98 7.72
N LEU A 112 -12.03 -17.68 7.80
CA LEU A 112 -12.86 -18.03 6.65
C LEU A 112 -13.98 -16.99 6.57
N GLU A 113 -13.91 -16.14 5.57
CA GLU A 113 -14.95 -15.12 5.35
C GLU A 113 -15.74 -15.40 4.08
N ALA A 114 -16.84 -14.64 3.89
CA ALA A 114 -17.76 -14.83 2.78
C ALA A 114 -17.06 -14.90 1.43
N ALA A 115 -17.58 -15.74 0.53
CA ALA A 115 -17.09 -16.01 -0.82
C ALA A 115 -15.72 -16.71 -0.91
N HIS A 116 -15.00 -16.95 0.19
CA HIS A 116 -13.76 -17.71 0.17
C HIS A 116 -14.00 -19.22 0.42
N SER A 117 -13.41 -20.07 -0.41
CA SER A 117 -13.43 -21.54 -0.24
C SER A 117 -12.39 -22.04 0.77
N ARG A 118 -11.47 -21.18 1.20
CA ARG A 118 -10.40 -21.48 2.17
C ARG A 118 -10.28 -20.35 3.19
N ALA A 119 -9.86 -20.68 4.41
CA ALA A 119 -9.51 -19.71 5.42
C ALA A 119 -8.19 -19.03 5.02
N ARG A 120 -8.26 -17.80 4.49
CA ARG A 120 -7.10 -17.05 3.99
C ARG A 120 -7.07 -15.59 4.40
N VAL A 121 -8.07 -15.13 5.14
CA VAL A 121 -8.12 -13.73 5.57
C VAL A 121 -7.29 -13.57 6.83
N VAL A 122 -6.19 -12.84 6.72
CA VAL A 122 -5.31 -12.49 7.85
C VAL A 122 -5.70 -11.15 8.43
N HIS A 123 -5.58 -10.99 9.73
CA HIS A 123 -5.96 -9.79 10.48
C HIS A 123 -4.76 -9.21 11.22
N ALA A 124 -4.88 -7.95 11.61
CA ALA A 124 -3.96 -7.28 12.51
C ALA A 124 -4.76 -6.40 13.48
N GLY A 125 -4.57 -6.64 14.79
CA GLY A 125 -5.34 -5.96 15.83
C GLY A 125 -6.85 -6.27 15.77
N GLY A 126 -7.22 -7.50 15.42
CA GLY A 126 -8.60 -7.93 15.22
C GLY A 126 -9.23 -7.26 14.01
N ASP A 127 -10.21 -6.38 14.22
CA ASP A 127 -10.96 -5.66 13.17
C ASP A 127 -10.28 -4.33 12.75
N ALA A 128 -9.05 -4.07 13.19
CA ALA A 128 -8.34 -2.83 12.93
C ALA A 128 -7.15 -3.02 11.97
N THR A 129 -7.23 -3.98 11.06
CA THR A 129 -6.12 -4.39 10.19
C THR A 129 -5.52 -3.21 9.43
N GLY A 130 -6.35 -2.36 8.82
CA GLY A 130 -5.87 -1.19 8.10
C GLY A 130 -5.10 -0.22 8.97
N LYS A 131 -5.57 0.04 10.20
CA LYS A 131 -4.90 0.91 11.16
C LYS A 131 -3.51 0.38 11.55
N VAL A 132 -3.42 -0.90 11.93
CA VAL A 132 -2.15 -1.51 12.32
C VAL A 132 -1.18 -1.49 11.14
N PHE A 133 -1.66 -1.87 9.96
CA PHE A 133 -0.87 -1.88 8.73
C PHE A 133 -0.34 -0.47 8.40
N GLU A 134 -1.20 0.54 8.42
CA GLU A 134 -0.82 1.93 8.14
C GLU A 134 0.23 2.45 9.13
N LEU A 135 0.06 2.21 10.42
CA LEU A 135 1.00 2.64 11.45
C LEU A 135 2.37 1.98 11.29
N ASP A 136 2.41 0.66 11.05
CA ASP A 136 3.66 -0.08 10.90
C ASP A 136 4.41 0.36 9.64
N VAL A 137 3.72 0.47 8.49
CA VAL A 137 4.36 0.86 7.22
C VAL A 137 4.76 2.33 7.24
N SER A 138 3.94 3.22 7.81
CA SER A 138 4.31 4.63 8.02
C SER A 138 5.55 4.79 8.90
N ALA A 139 5.70 3.94 9.94
CA ALA A 139 6.90 3.94 10.77
C ALA A 139 8.16 3.50 9.98
N MET A 140 8.02 2.56 9.05
CA MET A 140 9.11 2.16 8.15
C MET A 140 9.51 3.32 7.22
N VAL A 141 8.52 4.00 6.64
CA VAL A 141 8.74 5.16 5.76
C VAL A 141 9.44 6.29 6.52
N ARG A 142 8.98 6.65 7.72
CA ARG A 142 9.60 7.70 8.55
C ARG A 142 11.04 7.40 8.94
N LYS A 143 11.43 6.14 9.05
CA LYS A 143 12.80 5.71 9.39
C LYS A 143 13.74 5.69 8.18
N ASN A 144 13.21 5.74 6.96
CA ASN A 144 14.03 5.63 5.76
C ASN A 144 14.62 7.01 5.38
N PRO A 145 15.94 7.20 5.43
CA PRO A 145 16.56 8.50 5.18
C PRO A 145 16.44 8.98 3.71
N ARG A 146 16.04 8.10 2.78
CA ARG A 146 15.83 8.44 1.37
C ARG A 146 14.41 8.90 1.07
N ILE A 147 13.51 8.88 2.05
CA ILE A 147 12.12 9.30 1.85
C ILE A 147 11.90 10.63 2.56
N HIS A 148 11.67 11.68 1.75
CA HIS A 148 11.27 13.00 2.23
C HIS A 148 9.75 13.08 2.25
N ILE A 149 9.17 13.39 3.41
CA ILE A 149 7.72 13.46 3.59
C ILE A 149 7.29 14.91 3.61
N ILE A 150 6.30 15.26 2.76
CA ILE A 150 5.61 16.56 2.76
C ILE A 150 4.16 16.29 3.14
N GLU A 151 3.83 16.56 4.40
CA GLU A 151 2.47 16.46 4.94
C GLU A 151 1.69 17.76 4.69
N ASN A 152 0.35 17.70 4.77
CA ASN A 152 -0.55 18.84 4.58
C ASN A 152 -0.36 19.58 3.23
N ALA A 153 -0.02 18.82 2.20
CA ALA A 153 0.24 19.28 0.85
C ALA A 153 -0.82 18.72 -0.12
N PHE A 154 -1.72 19.56 -0.58
CA PHE A 154 -2.77 19.16 -1.50
C PHE A 154 -2.26 19.23 -2.94
N LEU A 155 -2.31 18.12 -3.67
CA LEU A 155 -2.02 18.09 -5.10
C LEU A 155 -3.15 18.80 -5.86
N LYS A 156 -2.83 19.89 -6.55
CA LYS A 156 -3.76 20.65 -7.41
C LYS A 156 -3.74 20.12 -8.84
N ASP A 157 -2.55 19.91 -9.38
CA ASP A 157 -2.38 19.51 -10.78
C ASP A 157 -0.98 18.92 -11.05
N LEU A 158 -0.79 18.37 -12.24
CA LEU A 158 0.47 17.86 -12.73
C LEU A 158 1.15 18.92 -13.61
N ILE A 159 2.45 19.11 -13.44
CA ILE A 159 3.25 19.94 -14.34
C ILE A 159 3.61 19.10 -15.56
N VAL A 160 3.13 19.51 -16.72
CA VAL A 160 3.43 18.83 -18.00
C VAL A 160 4.28 19.71 -18.89
N ARG A 161 5.40 19.19 -19.38
CA ARG A 161 6.29 19.87 -20.33
C ARG A 161 6.62 18.95 -21.48
N GLY A 162 6.39 19.39 -22.70
CA GLY A 162 6.67 18.59 -23.90
C GLY A 162 5.91 17.24 -23.95
N GLY A 163 4.72 17.16 -23.32
CA GLY A 163 3.94 15.91 -23.25
C GLY A 163 4.37 14.91 -22.17
N HIS A 164 5.32 15.29 -21.30
CA HIS A 164 5.82 14.47 -20.20
C HIS A 164 5.55 15.14 -18.84
N ILE A 165 5.33 14.33 -17.80
CA ILE A 165 5.24 14.84 -16.43
C ILE A 165 6.62 15.38 -16.03
N ALA A 166 6.62 16.62 -15.51
CA ALA A 166 7.81 17.33 -15.08
C ALA A 166 7.72 17.81 -13.62
N GLY A 167 6.68 17.41 -12.90
CA GLY A 167 6.47 17.74 -11.50
C GLY A 167 5.00 17.83 -11.13
N VAL A 168 4.75 18.46 -9.98
CA VAL A 168 3.42 18.62 -9.40
C VAL A 168 3.21 20.06 -8.89
N HIS A 169 1.98 20.57 -9.02
CA HIS A 169 1.50 21.78 -8.39
C HIS A 169 0.84 21.44 -7.06
N LEU A 170 1.34 21.96 -5.98
CA LEU A 170 0.88 21.73 -4.62
C LEU A 170 0.32 23.00 -3.99
N LEU A 171 -0.68 22.83 -3.14
CA LEU A 171 -1.12 23.84 -2.18
C LEU A 171 -0.63 23.45 -0.80
N ILE A 172 0.25 24.26 -0.20
CA ILE A 172 0.83 24.05 1.12
C ILE A 172 0.68 25.34 1.92
N ASP A 173 0.05 25.27 3.08
CA ASP A 173 -0.20 26.46 3.95
C ASP A 173 -0.89 27.62 3.21
N GLY A 174 -1.83 27.30 2.32
CA GLY A 174 -2.55 28.28 1.52
C GLY A 174 -1.73 28.92 0.37
N GLN A 175 -0.52 28.43 0.12
CA GLN A 175 0.38 28.93 -0.93
C GLN A 175 0.58 27.87 -2.01
N ASP A 176 0.57 28.31 -3.26
CA ASP A 176 0.91 27.49 -4.40
C ASP A 176 2.43 27.24 -4.46
N LYS A 177 2.83 25.98 -4.60
CA LYS A 177 4.23 25.56 -4.71
C LYS A 177 4.40 24.52 -5.81
N ASP A 178 5.44 24.70 -6.62
CA ASP A 178 5.83 23.72 -7.62
C ASP A 178 6.92 22.83 -7.07
N LEU A 179 6.77 21.54 -7.26
CA LEU A 179 7.79 20.54 -7.00
C LEU A 179 8.15 19.85 -8.32
N ALA A 180 9.37 20.06 -8.80
CA ALA A 180 9.87 19.41 -10.00
C ALA A 180 10.15 17.92 -9.71
N ALA A 181 9.89 17.08 -10.70
CA ALA A 181 10.19 15.65 -10.67
C ALA A 181 10.43 15.14 -12.09
N ASP A 182 11.29 14.16 -12.22
CA ASP A 182 11.54 13.49 -13.51
C ASP A 182 10.57 12.32 -13.73
N ARG A 183 9.96 11.82 -12.65
CA ARG A 183 8.97 10.72 -12.62
C ARG A 183 8.03 10.83 -11.43
#